data_cde4c231ba45eb831681b5c4c5bc4c9c
#
_entry.id   cde4c231ba45eb831681b5c4c5bc4c9c
#
_cell.length_a   1.000
_cell.length_b   1.000
_cell.length_c   1.000
_cell.angle_alpha   90.00
_cell.angle_beta   90.00
_cell.angle_gamma   90.00
#
_symmetry.space_group_name_H-M   'P 1'
#
loop_
_entity.id
_entity.type
_entity.pdbx_description
1 polymer ?
#
loop_
_entity_poly.entity_id
_entity_poly.type
_entity_poly.pdbx_seq_one_letter_code
_entity_poly.pdbx_strand_id
1 'polypeptide(L)'
;MANKTTASLIKAQARLLGAFQSSELRFRYPATYLALKGNSNIMVPNYDELRTREDRAVETNLIARAKRSLGTGGRTHNHTGSKQDSAIATPSWTAYSDKFNTSLKQADASLYNADEQLFNEISNAVSNFMEGYETAATSYLFTNRTAVVATTPEATFITAGTVNAYEIASANEGRAMQITKIAMEANKYAGGITIFCDSVSYAKFEYQAAQGISNSANLSFQFNGVKFVHSVELNALAIAVKAGHTKGYWIVVPDGTVATLPWIPKQNRVGVNTPVGNYSNIINPIDGESYALHTYMTAADDSANNGYTQDVVTQYEISQDMSFFKAPLTVSTETPIIAFAII
;
A
#
# COMPACT_ATOMS: atom_id res chain seq x y z
N MET A 1 -15.44 -22.07 28.40
CA MET A 1 -14.17 -21.93 27.66
C MET A 1 -14.15 -20.70 26.76
N ALA A 2 -15.21 -20.38 26.02
CA ALA A 2 -15.24 -19.17 25.17
C ALA A 2 -14.82 -17.86 25.86
N ASN A 3 -15.19 -17.65 27.13
CA ASN A 3 -14.84 -16.43 27.86
C ASN A 3 -13.34 -16.25 28.16
N LYS A 4 -12.55 -17.35 28.28
CA LYS A 4 -11.11 -17.26 28.52
C LYS A 4 -10.37 -16.84 27.27
N THR A 5 -10.73 -17.41 26.10
CA THR A 5 -10.11 -17.07 24.82
C THR A 5 -10.35 -15.61 24.45
N THR A 6 -11.55 -15.10 24.68
CA THR A 6 -11.88 -13.68 24.44
C THR A 6 -11.08 -12.75 25.38
N ALA A 7 -10.93 -13.12 26.67
CA ALA A 7 -10.15 -12.32 27.61
C ALA A 7 -8.65 -12.30 27.23
N SER A 8 -8.09 -13.42 26.80
CA SER A 8 -6.70 -13.49 26.33
C SER A 8 -6.48 -12.68 25.05
N LEU A 9 -7.43 -12.67 24.12
CA LEU A 9 -7.38 -11.84 22.93
C LEU A 9 -7.41 -10.34 23.25
N ILE A 10 -8.28 -9.91 24.18
CA ILE A 10 -8.34 -8.50 24.61
C ILE A 10 -7.01 -8.09 25.26
N LYS A 11 -6.42 -8.93 26.09
CA LYS A 11 -5.11 -8.66 26.69
C LYS A 11 -4.00 -8.61 25.64
N ALA A 12 -3.99 -9.54 24.69
CA ALA A 12 -3.01 -9.56 23.60
C ALA A 12 -3.11 -8.30 22.72
N GLN A 13 -4.32 -7.85 22.41
CA GLN A 13 -4.54 -6.62 21.64
C GLN A 13 -4.11 -5.37 22.43
N ALA A 14 -4.40 -5.29 23.72
CA ALA A 14 -3.95 -4.18 24.56
C ALA A 14 -2.43 -4.13 24.66
N ARG A 15 -1.76 -5.29 24.78
CA ARG A 15 -0.30 -5.41 24.79
C ARG A 15 0.32 -5.04 23.45
N LEU A 16 -0.32 -5.45 22.33
CA LEU A 16 0.12 -5.07 20.98
C LEU A 16 0.12 -3.56 20.80
N LEU A 17 -0.94 -2.89 21.25
CA LEU A 17 -1.01 -1.43 21.21
C LEU A 17 0.07 -0.79 22.10
N GLY A 18 0.30 -1.32 23.30
CA GLY A 18 1.36 -0.86 24.20
C GLY A 18 2.75 -1.05 23.61
N ALA A 19 3.02 -2.20 23.00
CA ALA A 19 4.29 -2.51 22.33
C ALA A 19 4.54 -1.61 21.12
N PHE A 20 3.50 -1.25 20.38
CA PHE A 20 3.59 -0.27 19.30
C PHE A 20 3.91 1.13 19.82
N GLN A 21 3.24 1.59 20.88
CA GLN A 21 3.46 2.90 21.48
C GLN A 21 4.85 3.04 22.14
N SER A 22 5.38 1.94 22.72
CA SER A 22 6.72 1.91 23.31
C SER A 22 7.84 1.61 22.30
N SER A 23 7.51 1.44 21.02
CA SER A 23 8.45 1.06 19.96
C SER A 23 9.14 -0.30 20.18
N GLU A 24 8.54 -1.18 20.95
CA GLU A 24 9.02 -2.57 21.16
C GLU A 24 8.63 -3.49 20.00
N LEU A 25 7.55 -3.15 19.27
CA LEU A 25 7.10 -3.92 18.13
C LEU A 25 8.08 -3.78 16.96
N ARG A 26 8.73 -4.86 16.60
CA ARG A 26 9.68 -4.91 15.48
C ARG A 26 8.94 -5.31 14.22
N PHE A 27 8.85 -4.40 13.28
CA PHE A 27 8.28 -4.67 11.96
C PHE A 27 8.99 -3.81 10.91
N ARG A 28 8.92 -4.26 9.68
CA ARG A 28 9.35 -3.43 8.55
C ARG A 28 8.30 -2.36 8.29
N TYR A 29 8.69 -1.10 8.32
CA TYR A 29 7.76 0.01 8.11
C TYR A 29 7.24 0.00 6.66
N PRO A 30 5.93 -0.16 6.43
CA PRO A 30 5.34 -0.27 5.11
C PRO A 30 5.08 1.12 4.51
N ALA A 31 6.16 1.82 4.15
CA ALA A 31 6.12 3.23 3.78
C ALA A 31 5.30 3.49 2.52
N THR A 32 5.43 2.62 1.50
CA THR A 32 4.67 2.73 0.24
C THR A 32 3.19 2.51 0.48
N TYR A 33 2.82 1.45 1.19
CA TYR A 33 1.43 1.14 1.52
C TYR A 33 0.76 2.27 2.31
N LEU A 34 1.41 2.77 3.36
CA LEU A 34 0.86 3.84 4.19
C LEU A 34 0.71 5.16 3.43
N ALA A 35 1.64 5.47 2.52
CA ALA A 35 1.53 6.64 1.67
C ALA A 35 0.33 6.54 0.71
N LEU A 36 0.10 5.38 0.09
CA LEU A 36 -1.07 5.16 -0.77
C LEU A 36 -2.37 5.18 0.03
N LYS A 37 -2.38 4.57 1.22
CA LYS A 37 -3.53 4.60 2.12
C LYS A 37 -3.91 6.02 2.52
N GLY A 38 -2.94 6.86 2.86
CA GLY A 38 -3.17 8.25 3.23
C GLY A 38 -3.84 9.07 2.12
N ASN A 39 -3.64 8.70 0.87
CA ASN A 39 -4.24 9.35 -0.30
C ASN A 39 -5.59 8.76 -0.72
N SER A 40 -6.01 7.64 -0.14
CA SER A 40 -7.20 6.90 -0.58
C SER A 40 -8.51 7.68 -0.39
N ASN A 41 -8.64 8.41 0.71
CA ASN A 41 -9.80 9.23 1.01
C ASN A 41 -10.00 10.41 0.01
N ILE A 42 -8.92 10.85 -0.64
CA ILE A 42 -8.98 11.92 -1.64
C ILE A 42 -9.57 11.39 -2.94
N MET A 43 -9.22 10.17 -3.30
CA MET A 43 -9.59 9.56 -4.57
C MET A 43 -11.01 8.97 -4.54
N VAL A 44 -11.39 8.35 -3.42
CA VAL A 44 -12.62 7.56 -3.30
C VAL A 44 -13.66 8.32 -2.51
N PRO A 45 -14.70 8.85 -3.16
CA PRO A 45 -15.88 9.34 -2.45
C PRO A 45 -16.50 8.19 -1.65
N ASN A 46 -16.92 8.42 -0.44
CA ASN A 46 -17.53 7.42 0.45
C ASN A 46 -16.60 6.24 0.84
N TYR A 47 -15.31 6.49 0.98
CA TYR A 47 -14.32 5.47 1.34
C TYR A 47 -14.73 4.64 2.57
N ASP A 48 -15.20 5.31 3.63
CA ASP A 48 -15.63 4.62 4.86
C ASP A 48 -16.88 3.77 4.67
N GLU A 49 -17.82 4.21 3.84
CA GLU A 49 -19.00 3.42 3.49
C GLU A 49 -18.62 2.16 2.71
N LEU A 50 -17.70 2.28 1.75
CA LEU A 50 -17.23 1.15 0.96
C LEU A 50 -16.55 0.08 1.80
N ARG A 51 -15.78 0.49 2.80
CA ARG A 51 -15.10 -0.42 3.76
C ARG A 51 -16.08 -1.20 4.63
N THR A 52 -17.24 -0.63 4.90
CA THR A 52 -18.23 -1.20 5.82
C THR A 52 -19.39 -1.91 5.11
N ARG A 53 -19.44 -1.94 3.78
CA ARG A 53 -20.46 -2.66 3.01
C ARG A 53 -20.46 -4.16 3.30
N GLU A 54 -21.63 -4.76 3.17
CA GLU A 54 -21.82 -6.19 3.39
C GLU A 54 -21.19 -7.03 2.27
N ASP A 55 -21.27 -6.54 1.03
CA ASP A 55 -20.74 -7.22 -0.15
C ASP A 55 -19.40 -6.65 -0.61
N ARG A 56 -18.52 -7.55 -1.07
CA ARG A 56 -17.29 -7.19 -1.79
C ARG A 56 -17.54 -6.65 -3.19
N ALA A 57 -18.71 -6.87 -3.76
CA ALA A 57 -19.12 -6.36 -5.06
C ALA A 57 -19.36 -4.85 -5.00
N VAL A 58 -18.27 -4.11 -4.81
CA VAL A 58 -18.30 -2.66 -4.71
C VAL A 58 -17.95 -2.09 -6.07
N GLU A 59 -18.85 -1.30 -6.62
CA GLU A 59 -18.58 -0.44 -7.74
C GLU A 59 -18.39 0.98 -7.21
N THR A 60 -17.26 1.58 -7.49
CA THR A 60 -17.04 3.00 -7.21
C THR A 60 -17.04 3.80 -8.52
N ASN A 61 -17.87 4.83 -8.55
CA ASN A 61 -17.90 5.74 -9.68
C ASN A 61 -16.75 6.75 -9.54
N LEU A 62 -15.74 6.60 -10.37
CA LEU A 62 -14.66 7.53 -10.47
C LEU A 62 -14.94 8.48 -11.64
N ILE A 63 -14.90 9.78 -11.36
CA ILE A 63 -15.11 10.79 -12.37
C ILE A 63 -13.77 11.04 -13.08
N ALA A 64 -13.69 10.65 -14.35
CA ALA A 64 -12.55 10.96 -15.16
C ALA A 64 -12.59 12.43 -15.60
N ARG A 65 -11.43 13.10 -15.59
CA ARG A 65 -11.33 14.47 -16.13
C ARG A 65 -11.59 14.45 -17.64
N ALA A 66 -12.65 15.12 -18.09
CA ALA A 66 -12.92 15.28 -19.52
C ALA A 66 -11.90 16.25 -20.14
N LYS A 67 -11.04 15.72 -21.02
CA LYS A 67 -10.12 16.54 -21.81
C LYS A 67 -10.87 17.09 -23.02
N ARG A 68 -11.12 18.38 -23.02
CA ARG A 68 -11.78 19.08 -24.13
C ARG A 68 -10.82 20.06 -24.75
N SER A 69 -10.84 20.14 -26.08
CA SER A 69 -10.16 21.23 -26.81
C SER A 69 -10.97 22.49 -26.68
N LEU A 70 -10.33 23.61 -26.35
CA LEU A 70 -10.96 24.89 -26.41
C LEU A 70 -11.12 25.28 -27.88
N GLY A 71 -12.34 25.61 -28.28
CA GLY A 71 -12.60 26.19 -29.59
C GLY A 71 -12.12 27.65 -29.62
N THR A 72 -11.41 28.03 -30.66
CA THR A 72 -10.96 29.42 -30.91
C THR A 72 -11.90 30.15 -31.84
N GLY A 73 -13.01 29.55 -32.27
CA GLY A 73 -14.02 30.14 -33.12
C GLY A 73 -14.99 31.04 -32.34
N GLY A 74 -15.73 31.86 -33.06
CA GLY A 74 -16.76 32.71 -32.47
C GLY A 74 -17.86 31.94 -31.74
N ARG A 75 -18.62 32.65 -30.92
CA ARG A 75 -19.76 32.05 -30.20
C ARG A 75 -20.84 31.59 -31.21
N THR A 76 -21.20 30.32 -31.16
CA THR A 76 -22.30 29.77 -31.96
C THR A 76 -23.49 29.51 -31.04
N HIS A 77 -24.67 29.89 -31.48
CA HIS A 77 -25.93 29.65 -30.74
C HIS A 77 -26.36 28.17 -30.81
N ASN A 78 -25.83 27.43 -31.77
CA ASN A 78 -26.09 25.99 -31.93
C ASN A 78 -24.76 25.23 -31.66
N HIS A 79 -24.64 24.62 -30.48
CA HIS A 79 -23.43 23.92 -30.08
C HIS A 79 -23.79 22.51 -29.52
N THR A 80 -22.96 21.54 -29.84
CA THR A 80 -23.04 20.17 -29.28
C THR A 80 -21.89 19.99 -28.27
N GLY A 81 -22.24 19.85 -27.00
CA GLY A 81 -21.27 19.58 -25.94
C GLY A 81 -20.98 18.07 -25.79
N SER A 82 -19.80 17.71 -25.38
CA SER A 82 -19.50 16.35 -24.93
C SER A 82 -19.87 16.19 -23.46
N LYS A 83 -20.44 15.02 -23.11
CA LYS A 83 -20.71 14.65 -21.72
C LYS A 83 -19.41 14.29 -21.01
N GLN A 84 -19.42 14.49 -19.72
CA GLN A 84 -18.36 13.94 -18.85
C GLN A 84 -18.58 12.44 -18.71
N ASP A 85 -17.54 11.65 -18.95
CA ASP A 85 -17.58 10.23 -18.72
C ASP A 85 -17.25 9.91 -17.27
N SER A 86 -18.04 9.04 -16.66
CA SER A 86 -17.72 8.40 -15.40
C SER A 86 -17.27 6.97 -15.68
N ALA A 87 -16.16 6.57 -15.12
CA ALA A 87 -15.72 5.20 -15.18
C ALA A 87 -16.14 4.49 -13.88
N ILE A 88 -16.75 3.33 -14.02
CA ILE A 88 -16.99 2.43 -12.90
C ILE A 88 -15.70 1.66 -12.68
N ALA A 89 -15.08 1.84 -11.52
CA ALA A 89 -13.96 1.02 -11.11
C ALA A 89 -14.47 -0.10 -10.20
N THR A 90 -14.25 -1.34 -10.63
CA THR A 90 -14.50 -2.52 -9.81
C THR A 90 -13.19 -2.92 -9.14
N PRO A 91 -13.09 -2.87 -7.80
CA PRO A 91 -11.89 -3.29 -7.10
C PRO A 91 -11.58 -4.77 -7.37
N SER A 92 -10.32 -5.06 -7.67
CA SER A 92 -9.82 -6.44 -7.73
C SER A 92 -9.32 -6.83 -6.35
N TRP A 93 -10.00 -7.74 -5.68
CA TRP A 93 -9.71 -8.14 -4.33
C TRP A 93 -8.66 -9.24 -4.25
N THR A 94 -7.66 -9.02 -3.41
CA THR A 94 -6.71 -10.05 -2.99
C THR A 94 -6.94 -10.35 -1.51
N ALA A 95 -7.23 -11.61 -1.19
CA ALA A 95 -7.37 -12.05 0.19
C ALA A 95 -5.99 -12.37 0.77
N TYR A 96 -5.63 -11.69 1.84
CA TYR A 96 -4.45 -11.97 2.64
C TYR A 96 -4.87 -12.68 3.91
N SER A 97 -4.16 -13.74 4.29
CA SER A 97 -4.41 -14.44 5.54
C SER A 97 -3.11 -14.96 6.15
N ASP A 98 -3.04 -14.88 7.46
CA ASP A 98 -2.00 -15.51 8.26
C ASP A 98 -2.65 -16.46 9.27
N LYS A 99 -2.07 -17.65 9.44
CA LYS A 99 -2.63 -18.75 10.23
C LYS A 99 -1.61 -19.23 11.23
N PHE A 100 -2.02 -19.31 12.48
CA PHE A 100 -1.20 -19.84 13.55
C PHE A 100 -2.05 -20.61 14.56
N ASN A 101 -1.40 -21.32 15.45
CA ASN A 101 -2.07 -22.02 16.51
C ASN A 101 -1.36 -21.86 17.86
N THR A 102 -2.09 -22.09 18.93
CA THR A 102 -1.56 -22.18 20.29
C THR A 102 -2.00 -23.47 20.92
N SER A 103 -1.05 -24.18 21.53
CA SER A 103 -1.29 -25.44 22.24
C SER A 103 -1.27 -25.20 23.75
N LEU A 104 -2.24 -25.78 24.46
CA LEU A 104 -2.25 -25.72 25.93
C LEU A 104 -1.06 -26.43 26.53
N LYS A 105 -0.67 -27.57 26.00
CA LYS A 105 0.50 -28.35 26.51
C LYS A 105 1.82 -27.61 26.26
N GLN A 106 1.97 -26.98 25.10
CA GLN A 106 3.15 -26.18 24.81
C GLN A 106 3.27 -25.00 25.78
N ALA A 107 2.15 -24.38 26.13
CA ALA A 107 2.11 -23.32 27.13
C ALA A 107 2.51 -23.80 28.52
N ASP A 108 2.07 -24.99 28.92
CA ASP A 108 2.42 -25.58 30.22
C ASP A 108 3.89 -26.02 30.29
N ALA A 109 4.47 -26.42 29.16
CA ALA A 109 5.86 -26.88 29.06
C ALA A 109 6.87 -25.78 28.78
N SER A 110 6.41 -24.57 28.50
CA SER A 110 7.22 -23.41 28.08
C SER A 110 7.42 -22.41 29.22
N LEU A 111 8.52 -21.64 29.14
CA LEU A 111 8.75 -20.48 30.00
C LEU A 111 7.73 -19.36 29.77
N TYR A 112 7.07 -19.38 28.63
CA TYR A 112 6.06 -18.40 28.27
C TYR A 112 4.66 -18.94 28.55
N ASN A 113 3.83 -18.12 29.15
CA ASN A 113 2.43 -18.45 29.36
C ASN A 113 1.64 -18.34 28.04
N ALA A 114 0.41 -18.90 28.01
CA ALA A 114 -0.43 -18.90 26.81
C ALA A 114 -0.74 -17.50 26.28
N ASP A 115 -0.87 -16.50 27.16
CA ASP A 115 -1.14 -15.10 26.77
C ASP A 115 0.08 -14.48 26.06
N GLU A 116 1.29 -14.82 26.48
CA GLU A 116 2.53 -14.35 25.83
C GLU A 116 2.76 -15.00 24.47
N GLN A 117 2.49 -16.30 24.35
CA GLN A 117 2.56 -16.98 23.06
C GLN A 117 1.58 -16.37 22.07
N LEU A 118 0.32 -16.15 22.49
CA LEU A 118 -0.69 -15.53 21.66
C LEU A 118 -0.30 -14.12 21.23
N PHE A 119 0.25 -13.32 22.14
CA PHE A 119 0.75 -11.98 21.80
C PHE A 119 1.87 -12.03 20.76
N ASN A 120 2.83 -12.93 20.91
CA ASN A 120 3.95 -13.06 19.97
C ASN A 120 3.45 -13.48 18.57
N GLU A 121 2.51 -14.44 18.51
CA GLU A 121 1.95 -14.89 17.23
C GLU A 121 1.12 -13.78 16.55
N ILE A 122 0.33 -13.02 17.28
CA ILE A 122 -0.40 -11.85 16.72
C ILE A 122 0.59 -10.79 16.24
N SER A 123 1.67 -10.54 16.97
CA SER A 123 2.71 -9.58 16.58
C SER A 123 3.42 -10.01 15.30
N ASN A 124 3.71 -11.29 15.16
CA ASN A 124 4.29 -11.86 13.95
C ASN A 124 3.32 -11.72 12.76
N ALA A 125 2.05 -12.07 12.96
CA ALA A 125 1.02 -11.95 11.92
C ALA A 125 0.88 -10.49 11.45
N VAL A 126 0.81 -9.53 12.36
CA VAL A 126 0.75 -8.10 12.03
C VAL A 126 1.98 -7.67 11.21
N SER A 127 3.16 -8.14 11.59
CA SER A 127 4.41 -7.84 10.86
C SER A 127 4.39 -8.43 9.45
N ASN A 128 3.92 -9.67 9.29
CA ASN A 128 3.77 -10.35 8.01
C ASN A 128 2.79 -9.62 7.08
N PHE A 129 1.67 -9.12 7.62
CA PHE A 129 0.73 -8.29 6.85
C PHE A 129 1.36 -7.00 6.36
N MET A 130 2.13 -6.31 7.20
CA MET A 130 2.79 -5.06 6.81
C MET A 130 3.83 -5.28 5.72
N GLU A 131 4.60 -6.35 5.80
CA GLU A 131 5.56 -6.73 4.75
C GLU A 131 4.86 -7.13 3.45
N GLY A 132 3.80 -7.93 3.54
CA GLY A 132 2.98 -8.32 2.40
C GLY A 132 2.33 -7.14 1.70
N TYR A 133 1.81 -6.17 2.44
CA TYR A 133 1.19 -4.96 1.87
C TYR A 133 2.21 -4.03 1.24
N GLU A 134 3.39 -3.88 1.82
CA GLU A 134 4.47 -3.10 1.21
C GLU A 134 4.89 -3.69 -0.13
N THR A 135 5.08 -5.02 -0.18
CA THR A 135 5.40 -5.73 -1.41
C THR A 135 4.29 -5.59 -2.46
N ALA A 136 3.03 -5.75 -2.05
CA ALA A 136 1.88 -5.64 -2.95
C ALA A 136 1.71 -4.20 -3.48
N ALA A 137 1.83 -3.20 -2.63
CA ALA A 137 1.74 -1.78 -3.00
C ALA A 137 2.83 -1.39 -4.01
N THR A 138 4.07 -1.78 -3.73
CA THR A 138 5.21 -1.50 -4.61
C THR A 138 5.07 -2.24 -5.95
N SER A 139 4.66 -3.50 -5.92
CA SER A 139 4.40 -4.29 -7.14
C SER A 139 3.25 -3.71 -7.96
N TYR A 140 2.20 -3.20 -7.31
CA TYR A 140 1.09 -2.53 -7.99
C TYR A 140 1.56 -1.27 -8.74
N LEU A 141 2.34 -0.41 -8.09
CA LEU A 141 2.92 0.78 -8.71
C LEU A 141 3.82 0.42 -9.89
N PHE A 142 4.68 -0.57 -9.71
CA PHE A 142 5.59 -1.03 -10.73
C PHE A 142 4.87 -1.60 -11.96
N THR A 143 3.86 -2.43 -11.75
CA THR A 143 3.09 -3.07 -12.83
C THR A 143 2.22 -2.06 -13.60
N ASN A 144 1.67 -1.07 -12.92
CA ASN A 144 0.76 -0.10 -13.49
C ASN A 144 1.43 1.20 -13.96
N ARG A 145 2.77 1.25 -14.01
CA ARG A 145 3.46 2.40 -14.54
C ARG A 145 3.15 2.65 -16.00
N THR A 146 3.19 3.90 -16.39
CA THR A 146 2.86 4.34 -17.75
C THR A 146 3.77 3.73 -18.80
N ALA A 147 3.19 3.34 -19.94
CA ALA A 147 3.90 2.86 -21.11
C ALA A 147 4.16 3.96 -22.16
N VAL A 148 3.37 5.04 -22.14
CA VAL A 148 3.50 6.16 -23.11
C VAL A 148 3.30 7.47 -22.35
N VAL A 149 4.22 8.41 -22.53
CA VAL A 149 4.23 9.72 -21.86
C VAL A 149 4.66 10.83 -22.83
N ALA A 150 4.45 12.07 -22.42
CA ALA A 150 4.85 13.24 -23.18
C ALA A 150 6.39 13.34 -23.27
N THR A 151 6.88 13.86 -24.39
CA THR A 151 8.31 14.14 -24.57
C THR A 151 8.74 15.24 -23.62
N THR A 152 9.90 15.07 -22.97
CA THR A 152 10.51 16.06 -22.09
C THR A 152 11.95 16.35 -22.49
N PRO A 153 12.46 17.56 -22.26
CA PRO A 153 13.87 17.84 -22.39
C PRO A 153 14.71 17.04 -21.38
N GLU A 154 15.91 16.64 -21.77
CA GLU A 154 16.92 16.01 -20.90
C GLU A 154 16.57 14.63 -20.33
N ALA A 155 15.42 14.07 -20.70
CA ALA A 155 15.06 12.69 -20.39
C ALA A 155 14.37 12.05 -21.57
N THR A 156 14.71 10.79 -21.84
CA THR A 156 14.12 10.00 -22.92
C THR A 156 13.24 8.92 -22.31
N PHE A 157 11.98 8.87 -22.74
CA PHE A 157 11.11 7.78 -22.31
C PHE A 157 11.38 6.51 -23.13
N ILE A 158 11.65 5.44 -22.43
CA ILE A 158 11.92 4.13 -23.01
C ILE A 158 10.72 3.21 -22.79
N THR A 159 10.05 2.86 -23.87
CA THR A 159 8.92 1.90 -23.89
C THR A 159 9.36 0.46 -24.11
N ALA A 160 10.61 0.23 -24.51
CA ALA A 160 11.10 -1.09 -24.89
C ALA A 160 11.13 -2.07 -23.71
N GLY A 161 10.55 -3.23 -23.90
CA GLY A 161 10.56 -4.32 -22.92
C GLY A 161 9.86 -3.96 -21.60
N THR A 162 10.55 -4.18 -20.49
CA THR A 162 10.04 -3.93 -19.13
C THR A 162 10.42 -2.56 -18.59
N VAL A 163 11.13 -1.72 -19.36
CA VAL A 163 11.66 -0.43 -18.87
C VAL A 163 10.53 0.52 -18.51
N ASN A 164 9.72 0.96 -19.45
CA ASN A 164 8.60 1.90 -19.22
C ASN A 164 8.95 3.00 -18.22
N ALA A 165 10.05 3.73 -18.46
CA ALA A 165 10.56 4.76 -17.59
C ALA A 165 11.24 5.88 -18.38
N TYR A 166 11.29 7.08 -17.80
CA TYR A 166 12.18 8.13 -18.28
C TYR A 166 13.62 7.82 -17.88
N GLU A 167 14.51 7.72 -18.85
CA GLU A 167 15.94 7.60 -18.60
C GLU A 167 16.60 8.99 -18.55
N ILE A 168 17.27 9.26 -17.44
CA ILE A 168 18.05 10.46 -17.20
C ILE A 168 19.52 10.08 -17.27
N ALA A 169 20.29 10.76 -18.13
CA ALA A 169 21.72 10.53 -18.22
C ALA A 169 22.42 10.91 -16.92
N SER A 170 23.46 10.17 -16.52
CA SER A 170 24.23 10.43 -15.29
C SER A 170 24.80 11.86 -15.22
N ALA A 171 25.11 12.47 -16.36
CA ALA A 171 25.54 13.87 -16.42
C ALA A 171 24.49 14.86 -15.90
N ASN A 172 23.20 14.48 -15.95
CA ASN A 172 22.06 15.29 -15.52
C ASN A 172 21.52 14.86 -14.15
N GLU A 173 22.20 13.98 -13.44
CA GLU A 173 21.78 13.46 -12.14
C GLU A 173 21.48 14.57 -11.13
N GLY A 174 22.31 15.62 -11.06
CA GLY A 174 22.08 16.78 -10.18
C GLY A 174 20.78 17.54 -10.45
N ARG A 175 20.18 17.36 -11.64
CA ARG A 175 18.92 18.00 -12.07
C ARG A 175 17.73 17.01 -12.10
N ALA A 176 17.92 15.79 -11.63
CA ALA A 176 16.93 14.72 -11.72
C ALA A 176 15.56 15.15 -11.17
N MET A 177 15.53 15.89 -10.06
CA MET A 177 14.29 16.39 -9.46
C MET A 177 13.57 17.44 -10.33
N GLN A 178 14.31 18.34 -10.96
CA GLN A 178 13.74 19.34 -11.87
C GLN A 178 13.16 18.66 -13.12
N ILE A 179 13.90 17.70 -13.69
CA ILE A 179 13.47 16.90 -14.83
C ILE A 179 12.18 16.14 -14.48
N THR A 180 12.12 15.56 -13.29
CA THR A 180 10.93 14.87 -12.80
C THR A 180 9.71 15.80 -12.77
N LYS A 181 9.84 17.00 -12.21
CA LYS A 181 8.74 17.99 -12.19
C LYS A 181 8.30 18.41 -13.59
N ILE A 182 9.25 18.72 -14.46
CA ILE A 182 8.97 19.09 -15.86
C ILE A 182 8.23 17.94 -16.57
N ALA A 183 8.65 16.70 -16.34
CA ALA A 183 7.97 15.54 -16.92
C ALA A 183 6.53 15.39 -16.41
N MET A 184 6.29 15.64 -15.12
CA MET A 184 4.94 15.61 -14.55
C MET A 184 4.06 16.71 -15.14
N GLU A 185 4.56 17.94 -15.28
CA GLU A 185 3.86 19.06 -15.91
C GLU A 185 3.58 18.79 -17.39
N ALA A 186 4.53 18.23 -18.14
CA ALA A 186 4.35 17.83 -19.52
C ALA A 186 3.24 16.78 -19.68
N ASN A 187 3.09 15.91 -18.71
CA ASN A 187 1.98 14.94 -18.61
C ASN A 187 0.71 15.53 -17.97
N LYS A 188 0.68 16.85 -17.75
CA LYS A 188 -0.46 17.62 -17.24
C LYS A 188 -0.87 17.31 -15.81
N TYR A 189 0.05 16.80 -15.02
CA TYR A 189 -0.11 16.66 -13.58
C TYR A 189 0.50 17.87 -12.90
N ALA A 190 -0.34 18.66 -12.23
CA ALA A 190 0.06 19.79 -11.40
C ALA A 190 -0.43 19.54 -9.96
N GLY A 191 0.36 19.90 -8.98
CA GLY A 191 0.00 19.75 -7.57
C GLY A 191 0.98 18.91 -6.78
N GLY A 192 0.51 18.37 -5.66
CA GLY A 192 1.32 17.49 -4.81
C GLY A 192 1.65 16.16 -5.49
N ILE A 193 2.88 15.74 -5.34
CA ILE A 193 3.37 14.46 -5.85
C ILE A 193 4.05 13.67 -4.74
N THR A 194 3.86 12.37 -4.77
CA THR A 194 4.58 11.43 -3.92
C THR A 194 5.58 10.65 -4.78
N ILE A 195 6.84 10.64 -4.36
CA ILE A 195 7.95 9.97 -5.05
C ILE A 195 8.36 8.76 -4.21
N PHE A 196 8.18 7.57 -4.78
CA PHE A 196 8.64 6.32 -4.22
C PHE A 196 10.02 6.01 -4.76
N CYS A 197 11.02 6.03 -3.89
CA CYS A 197 12.43 5.92 -4.24
C CYS A 197 13.01 4.56 -3.85
N ASP A 198 13.88 4.02 -4.69
CA ASP A 198 14.82 2.99 -4.27
C ASP A 198 15.86 3.57 -3.29
N SER A 199 16.67 2.73 -2.66
CA SER A 199 17.66 3.18 -1.67
C SER A 199 18.70 4.14 -2.26
N VAL A 200 19.07 3.95 -3.52
CA VAL A 200 20.09 4.79 -4.19
C VAL A 200 19.52 6.18 -4.49
N SER A 201 18.33 6.24 -5.08
CA SER A 201 17.68 7.52 -5.37
C SER A 201 17.31 8.28 -4.12
N TYR A 202 16.86 7.57 -3.07
CA TYR A 202 16.52 8.19 -1.80
C TYR A 202 17.72 8.89 -1.18
N ALA A 203 18.88 8.19 -1.10
CA ALA A 203 20.12 8.78 -0.60
C ALA A 203 20.57 9.99 -1.42
N LYS A 204 20.42 9.96 -2.75
CA LYS A 204 20.75 11.10 -3.63
C LYS A 204 19.85 12.30 -3.38
N PHE A 205 18.54 12.10 -3.27
CA PHE A 205 17.61 13.18 -2.99
C PHE A 205 17.78 13.75 -1.58
N GLU A 206 18.05 12.91 -0.59
CA GLU A 206 18.38 13.34 0.76
C GLU A 206 19.64 14.21 0.79
N TYR A 207 20.70 13.80 0.08
CA TYR A 207 21.92 14.60 -0.06
C TYR A 207 21.68 15.94 -0.75
N GLN A 208 20.89 15.97 -1.83
CA GLN A 208 20.53 17.21 -2.51
C GLN A 208 19.70 18.13 -1.61
N ALA A 209 18.76 17.57 -0.84
CA ALA A 209 17.98 18.33 0.13
C ALA A 209 18.89 18.92 1.23
N ALA A 210 19.84 18.14 1.73
CA ALA A 210 20.79 18.60 2.74
C ALA A 210 21.69 19.74 2.24
N GLN A 211 22.11 19.72 0.98
CA GLN A 211 22.85 20.85 0.37
C GLN A 211 22.03 22.13 0.25
N GLY A 212 20.69 22.01 0.13
CA GLY A 212 19.78 23.15 0.06
C GLY A 212 19.49 23.82 1.40
N ILE A 213 19.85 23.22 2.52
CA ILE A 213 19.53 23.75 3.88
C ILE A 213 20.16 25.14 4.13
N SER A 214 21.33 25.41 3.57
CA SER A 214 21.95 26.74 3.65
C SER A 214 21.24 27.82 2.80
N ASN A 215 20.29 27.42 1.93
CA ASN A 215 19.49 28.33 1.14
C ASN A 215 18.03 27.86 1.06
N SER A 216 17.23 28.29 2.03
CA SER A 216 15.81 27.89 2.16
C SER A 216 14.95 28.21 0.92
N ALA A 217 15.30 29.23 0.14
CA ALA A 217 14.61 29.57 -1.09
C ALA A 217 14.81 28.50 -2.17
N ASN A 218 16.01 27.97 -2.32
CA ASN A 218 16.29 26.87 -3.26
C ASN A 218 15.62 25.56 -2.84
N LEU A 219 15.61 25.27 -1.55
CA LEU A 219 14.95 24.09 -1.00
C LEU A 219 13.44 24.12 -1.27
N SER A 220 12.79 25.27 -1.01
CA SER A 220 11.35 25.40 -1.24
C SER A 220 11.00 25.33 -2.74
N PHE A 221 11.83 25.84 -3.62
CA PHE A 221 11.61 25.78 -5.05
C PHE A 221 11.72 24.34 -5.60
N GLN A 222 12.72 23.59 -5.19
CA GLN A 222 12.96 22.24 -5.71
C GLN A 222 12.01 21.19 -5.12
N PHE A 223 11.70 21.28 -3.82
CA PHE A 223 11.01 20.23 -3.09
C PHE A 223 9.60 20.60 -2.61
N ASN A 224 9.12 21.81 -2.93
CA ASN A 224 7.77 22.20 -2.55
C ASN A 224 6.70 21.29 -3.21
N GLY A 225 5.79 20.78 -2.40
CA GLY A 225 4.72 19.89 -2.85
C GLY A 225 5.17 18.47 -3.17
N VAL A 226 6.38 18.07 -2.77
CA VAL A 226 6.93 16.73 -3.00
C VAL A 226 7.06 15.98 -1.70
N LYS A 227 6.54 14.75 -1.67
CA LYS A 227 6.72 13.79 -0.58
C LYS A 227 7.64 12.68 -1.05
N PHE A 228 8.66 12.36 -0.26
CA PHE A 228 9.57 11.25 -0.54
C PHE A 228 9.25 10.06 0.34
N VAL A 229 9.19 8.89 -0.28
CA VAL A 229 8.94 7.61 0.37
C VAL A 229 10.04 6.65 -0.04
N HIS A 230 10.78 6.14 0.95
CA HIS A 230 11.78 5.12 0.71
C HIS A 230 11.14 3.74 0.69
N SER A 231 11.25 3.02 -0.43
CA SER A 231 10.78 1.65 -0.58
C SER A 231 11.95 0.72 -0.87
N VAL A 232 12.26 -0.15 0.08
CA VAL A 232 13.33 -1.16 -0.09
C VAL A 232 12.94 -2.22 -1.10
N GLU A 233 11.64 -2.52 -1.26
CA GLU A 233 11.14 -3.46 -2.26
C GLU A 233 11.42 -2.99 -3.69
N LEU A 234 11.47 -1.67 -3.88
CA LEU A 234 11.77 -1.09 -5.19
C LEU A 234 13.19 -1.41 -5.67
N ASN A 235 14.14 -1.68 -4.77
CA ASN A 235 15.51 -2.06 -5.14
C ASN A 235 15.54 -3.31 -6.03
N ALA A 236 14.80 -4.35 -5.66
CA ALA A 236 14.75 -5.60 -6.42
C ALA A 236 14.08 -5.40 -7.79
N LEU A 237 13.00 -4.61 -7.82
CA LEU A 237 12.26 -4.29 -9.05
C LEU A 237 13.09 -3.40 -9.99
N ALA A 238 13.85 -2.44 -9.45
CA ALA A 238 14.75 -1.58 -10.22
C ALA A 238 15.81 -2.38 -10.98
N ILE A 239 16.42 -3.37 -10.33
CA ILE A 239 17.39 -4.27 -10.98
C ILE A 239 16.77 -5.07 -12.14
N ALA A 240 15.50 -5.47 -11.97
CA ALA A 240 14.78 -6.22 -12.99
C ALA A 240 14.41 -5.39 -14.23
N VAL A 241 14.30 -4.05 -14.10
CA VAL A 241 13.95 -3.15 -15.22
C VAL A 241 15.02 -3.16 -16.30
N LYS A 242 16.28 -3.07 -15.89
CA LYS A 242 17.42 -3.08 -16.81
C LYS A 242 18.63 -3.68 -16.08
N ALA A 243 19.25 -4.68 -16.67
CA ALA A 243 20.47 -5.27 -16.15
C ALA A 243 21.53 -4.17 -15.92
N GLY A 244 22.00 -4.01 -14.70
CA GLY A 244 22.96 -2.99 -14.32
C GLY A 244 22.38 -1.64 -13.86
N HIS A 245 21.08 -1.50 -13.66
CA HIS A 245 20.46 -0.32 -13.07
C HIS A 245 20.81 -0.23 -11.57
N THR A 246 21.92 0.37 -11.27
CA THR A 246 22.42 0.59 -9.91
C THR A 246 22.50 2.08 -9.53
N LYS A 247 22.08 2.98 -10.43
CA LYS A 247 22.28 4.42 -10.27
C LYS A 247 21.09 5.17 -9.70
N GLY A 248 19.94 4.54 -9.62
CA GLY A 248 18.73 5.07 -9.01
C GLY A 248 17.49 4.87 -9.86
N TYR A 249 16.39 4.52 -9.19
CA TYR A 249 15.08 4.32 -9.78
C TYR A 249 14.00 4.86 -8.84
N TRP A 250 13.03 5.57 -9.38
CA TRP A 250 11.89 6.07 -8.60
C TRP A 250 10.62 6.10 -9.41
N ILE A 251 9.50 6.00 -8.72
CA ILE A 251 8.15 6.09 -9.28
C ILE A 251 7.46 7.31 -8.68
N VAL A 252 6.86 8.11 -9.52
CA VAL A 252 6.14 9.32 -9.14
C VAL A 252 4.65 9.13 -9.33
N VAL A 253 3.89 9.49 -8.31
CA VAL A 253 2.44 9.40 -8.29
C VAL A 253 1.87 10.73 -7.81
N PRO A 254 0.98 11.39 -8.57
CA PRO A 254 0.24 12.55 -8.08
C PRO A 254 -0.66 12.16 -6.89
N ASP A 255 -0.73 13.03 -5.90
CA ASP A 255 -1.55 12.79 -4.72
C ASP A 255 -3.02 12.55 -5.11
N GLY A 256 -3.66 11.54 -4.52
CA GLY A 256 -5.06 11.20 -4.75
C GLY A 256 -5.37 10.49 -6.08
N THR A 257 -4.37 9.94 -6.77
CA THR A 257 -4.57 9.20 -8.04
C THR A 257 -4.46 7.69 -7.92
N VAL A 258 -3.92 7.20 -6.83
CA VAL A 258 -3.84 5.77 -6.48
C VAL A 258 -4.39 5.58 -5.07
N ALA A 259 -5.19 4.58 -4.88
CA ALA A 259 -5.85 4.29 -3.61
C ALA A 259 -5.77 2.82 -3.24
N THR A 260 -5.94 2.56 -1.95
CA THR A 260 -6.09 1.23 -1.36
C THR A 260 -7.46 1.12 -0.72
N LEU A 261 -8.10 -0.03 -0.77
CA LEU A 261 -9.37 -0.29 -0.11
C LEU A 261 -9.28 -1.61 0.67
N PRO A 262 -9.20 -1.57 2.00
CA PRO A 262 -9.28 -2.75 2.85
C PRO A 262 -10.74 -3.11 3.13
N TRP A 263 -11.02 -4.41 3.23
CA TRP A 263 -12.36 -4.92 3.56
C TRP A 263 -12.26 -6.17 4.43
N ILE A 264 -13.21 -6.32 5.34
CA ILE A 264 -13.39 -7.54 6.14
C ILE A 264 -14.85 -7.96 6.16
N PRO A 265 -15.16 -9.26 6.31
CA PRO A 265 -16.53 -9.76 6.36
C PRO A 265 -17.36 -9.15 7.49
N LYS A 266 -18.67 -8.96 7.25
CA LYS A 266 -19.61 -8.43 8.25
C LYS A 266 -19.61 -9.23 9.55
N GLN A 267 -19.56 -10.55 9.45
CA GLN A 267 -19.54 -11.44 10.61
C GLN A 267 -18.38 -11.16 11.56
N ASN A 268 -17.23 -10.79 11.03
CA ASN A 268 -16.06 -10.41 11.84
C ASN A 268 -16.21 -9.03 12.45
N ARG A 269 -16.84 -8.09 11.74
CA ARG A 269 -17.09 -6.73 12.25
C ARG A 269 -18.08 -6.71 13.42
N VAL A 270 -19.12 -7.52 13.34
CA VAL A 270 -20.18 -7.60 14.37
C VAL A 270 -19.77 -8.52 15.52
N GLY A 271 -18.94 -9.52 15.25
CA GLY A 271 -18.59 -10.57 16.20
C GLY A 271 -19.68 -11.63 16.29
N VAL A 272 -19.46 -12.77 15.66
CA VAL A 272 -20.40 -13.90 15.65
C VAL A 272 -19.75 -15.11 16.28
N ASN A 273 -20.44 -15.69 17.28
CA ASN A 273 -20.01 -16.93 17.92
C ASN A 273 -20.85 -18.09 17.39
N THR A 274 -20.19 -19.13 16.92
CA THR A 274 -20.83 -20.36 16.47
C THR A 274 -20.29 -21.55 17.27
N PRO A 275 -20.99 -22.69 17.25
CA PRO A 275 -20.51 -23.91 17.93
C PRO A 275 -19.14 -24.40 17.41
N VAL A 276 -18.78 -24.07 16.17
CA VAL A 276 -17.56 -24.52 15.49
C VAL A 276 -16.45 -23.48 15.44
N GLY A 277 -16.74 -22.22 15.76
CA GLY A 277 -15.72 -21.16 15.74
C GLY A 277 -16.30 -19.79 16.03
N ASN A 278 -15.43 -18.88 16.40
CA ASN A 278 -15.74 -17.51 16.74
C ASN A 278 -15.18 -16.57 15.70
N TYR A 279 -15.99 -15.62 15.25
CA TYR A 279 -15.61 -14.54 14.35
C TYR A 279 -15.52 -13.24 15.16
N SER A 280 -14.38 -12.57 15.07
CA SER A 280 -14.12 -11.30 15.71
C SER A 280 -13.19 -10.46 14.85
N ASN A 281 -12.74 -9.33 15.33
CA ASN A 281 -11.73 -8.53 14.68
C ASN A 281 -10.62 -8.12 15.64
N ILE A 282 -9.48 -7.78 15.10
CA ILE A 282 -8.39 -7.11 15.78
C ILE A 282 -8.05 -5.82 15.06
N ILE A 283 -7.62 -4.81 15.78
CA ILE A 283 -7.15 -3.56 15.19
C ILE A 283 -5.63 -3.61 15.11
N ASN A 284 -5.10 -3.41 13.92
CA ASN A 284 -3.67 -3.26 13.73
C ASN A 284 -3.25 -1.82 14.11
N PRO A 285 -2.37 -1.64 15.10
CA PRO A 285 -1.98 -0.31 15.56
C PRO A 285 -1.11 0.46 14.55
N ILE A 286 -0.53 -0.22 13.56
CA ILE A 286 0.38 0.39 12.57
C ILE A 286 -0.41 1.17 11.52
N ASP A 287 -1.46 0.58 10.99
CA ASP A 287 -2.29 1.18 9.95
C ASP A 287 -3.67 1.62 10.43
N GLY A 288 -4.06 1.24 11.65
CA GLY A 288 -5.36 1.56 12.26
C GLY A 288 -6.53 0.79 11.64
N GLU A 289 -6.27 -0.24 10.81
CA GLU A 289 -7.31 -1.02 10.16
C GLU A 289 -7.75 -2.20 11.00
N SER A 290 -8.99 -2.63 10.75
CA SER A 290 -9.55 -3.83 11.34
C SER A 290 -9.23 -5.04 10.47
N TYR A 291 -8.74 -6.10 11.11
CA TYR A 291 -8.47 -7.39 10.49
C TYR A 291 -9.49 -8.40 11.01
N ALA A 292 -10.00 -9.23 10.14
CA ALA A 292 -10.88 -10.33 10.51
C ALA A 292 -10.07 -11.38 11.30
N LEU A 293 -10.62 -11.82 12.42
CA LEU A 293 -10.07 -12.90 13.21
C LEU A 293 -11.09 -14.02 13.29
N HIS A 294 -10.67 -15.22 12.90
CA HIS A 294 -11.43 -16.45 13.09
C HIS A 294 -10.67 -17.38 14.03
N THR A 295 -11.38 -17.95 15.01
CA THR A 295 -10.79 -18.87 15.99
C THR A 295 -11.67 -20.08 16.17
N TYR A 296 -11.05 -21.27 16.23
CA TYR A 296 -11.74 -22.50 16.61
C TYR A 296 -10.79 -23.43 17.38
N MET A 297 -11.36 -24.33 18.14
CA MET A 297 -10.61 -25.34 18.89
C MET A 297 -10.67 -26.67 18.17
N THR A 298 -9.53 -27.35 18.13
CA THR A 298 -9.43 -28.72 17.63
C THR A 298 -8.57 -29.54 18.55
N ALA A 299 -8.78 -30.85 18.54
CA ALA A 299 -7.86 -31.81 19.18
C ALA A 299 -6.83 -32.24 18.14
N ALA A 300 -5.55 -32.13 18.49
CA ALA A 300 -4.44 -32.60 17.66
C ALA A 300 -3.79 -33.81 18.32
N ASP A 301 -3.37 -34.77 17.51
CA ASP A 301 -2.56 -35.90 17.98
C ASP A 301 -1.10 -35.43 18.08
N ASP A 302 -0.59 -35.39 19.30
CA ASP A 302 0.80 -35.03 19.61
C ASP A 302 1.60 -36.20 20.16
N SER A 303 1.12 -37.41 19.93
CA SER A 303 1.76 -38.67 20.46
C SER A 303 3.22 -38.84 19.97
N ALA A 304 3.54 -38.27 18.79
CA ALA A 304 4.89 -38.38 18.21
C ALA A 304 5.93 -37.53 18.96
N ASN A 305 5.53 -36.42 19.57
CA ASN A 305 6.45 -35.47 20.19
C ASN A 305 6.45 -35.55 21.72
N ASN A 306 5.27 -35.70 22.34
CA ASN A 306 5.11 -35.55 23.79
C ASN A 306 4.53 -36.81 24.48
N GLY A 307 4.29 -37.89 23.75
CA GLY A 307 3.70 -39.12 24.30
C GLY A 307 2.23 -39.00 24.69
N TYR A 308 1.55 -37.92 24.33
CA TYR A 308 0.13 -37.70 24.57
C TYR A 308 -0.68 -37.90 23.29
N THR A 309 -1.80 -38.59 23.40
CA THR A 309 -2.66 -38.92 22.24
C THR A 309 -3.52 -37.75 21.75
N GLN A 310 -3.74 -36.76 22.61
CA GLN A 310 -4.54 -35.58 22.24
C GLN A 310 -4.05 -34.32 22.96
N ASP A 311 -3.90 -33.26 22.19
CA ASP A 311 -3.70 -31.92 22.70
C ASP A 311 -4.85 -30.99 22.24
N VAL A 312 -5.23 -30.04 23.07
CA VAL A 312 -6.21 -29.04 22.70
C VAL A 312 -5.49 -27.87 22.09
N VAL A 313 -5.68 -27.70 20.80
CA VAL A 313 -5.07 -26.63 20.00
C VAL A 313 -6.13 -25.61 19.61
N THR A 314 -5.86 -24.36 19.87
CA THR A 314 -6.67 -23.26 19.34
C THR A 314 -6.05 -22.77 18.05
N GLN A 315 -6.81 -22.86 16.96
CA GLN A 315 -6.42 -22.36 15.65
C GLN A 315 -6.90 -20.92 15.47
N TYR A 316 -6.04 -20.10 14.90
CA TYR A 316 -6.32 -18.69 14.60
C TYR A 316 -6.07 -18.43 13.12
N GLU A 317 -6.93 -17.64 12.52
CA GLU A 317 -6.73 -17.08 11.20
C GLU A 317 -7.02 -15.59 11.26
N ILE A 318 -6.00 -14.77 10.94
CA ILE A 318 -6.14 -13.35 10.74
C ILE A 318 -6.20 -13.11 9.24
N SER A 319 -7.20 -12.36 8.76
CA SER A 319 -7.36 -12.12 7.33
C SER A 319 -7.90 -10.72 7.03
N GLN A 320 -7.57 -10.22 5.85
CA GLN A 320 -8.11 -8.99 5.30
C GLN A 320 -8.09 -9.07 3.77
N ASP A 321 -9.14 -8.61 3.13
CA ASP A 321 -9.15 -8.41 1.70
C ASP A 321 -8.66 -7.00 1.37
N MET A 322 -7.72 -6.89 0.44
CA MET A 322 -7.14 -5.63 0.00
C MET A 322 -7.32 -5.47 -1.51
N SER A 323 -7.67 -4.27 -1.93
CA SER A 323 -7.67 -3.88 -3.33
C SER A 323 -6.84 -2.62 -3.52
N PHE A 324 -6.10 -2.59 -4.63
CA PHE A 324 -5.40 -1.41 -5.12
C PHE A 324 -6.04 -0.96 -6.43
N PHE A 325 -6.22 0.34 -6.59
CA PHE A 325 -6.78 0.88 -7.82
C PHE A 325 -6.24 2.28 -8.11
N LYS A 326 -6.28 2.64 -9.38
CA LYS A 326 -5.81 3.93 -9.89
C LYS A 326 -6.96 4.73 -10.48
N ALA A 327 -6.81 6.05 -10.50
CA ALA A 327 -7.78 6.93 -11.13
C ALA A 327 -8.00 6.54 -12.60
N PRO A 328 -9.25 6.48 -13.08
CA PRO A 328 -9.53 6.25 -14.47
C PRO A 328 -9.07 7.43 -15.31
N LEU A 329 -8.58 7.14 -16.50
CA LEU A 329 -8.07 8.13 -17.43
C LEU A 329 -9.03 8.30 -18.58
N THR A 330 -9.22 9.54 -19.02
CA THR A 330 -9.95 9.88 -20.25
C THR A 330 -9.18 9.51 -21.51
N VAL A 331 -7.86 9.40 -21.41
CA VAL A 331 -6.98 9.03 -22.51
C VAL A 331 -6.13 7.85 -22.07
N SER A 332 -6.16 6.77 -22.83
CA SER A 332 -5.43 5.52 -22.54
C SER A 332 -3.90 5.69 -22.44
N THR A 333 -3.39 6.84 -22.87
CA THR A 333 -1.96 7.16 -22.88
C THR A 333 -1.47 7.94 -21.67
N GLU A 334 -2.36 8.38 -20.78
CA GLU A 334 -2.00 9.16 -19.60
C GLU A 334 -2.24 8.31 -18.34
N THR A 335 -1.23 7.68 -17.78
CA THR A 335 -1.34 7.07 -16.45
C THR A 335 -0.73 7.98 -15.39
N PRO A 336 -1.28 7.99 -14.17
CA PRO A 336 -0.73 8.80 -13.09
C PRO A 336 0.58 8.26 -12.52
N ILE A 337 1.00 7.06 -12.91
CA ILE A 337 2.17 6.38 -12.35
C ILE A 337 3.31 6.47 -13.36
N ILE A 338 4.30 7.29 -13.10
CA ILE A 338 5.41 7.56 -14.00
C ILE A 338 6.72 7.15 -13.33
N ALA A 339 7.51 6.34 -14.04
CA ALA A 339 8.80 5.87 -13.53
C ALA A 339 9.96 6.64 -14.16
N PHE A 340 11.05 6.76 -13.41
CA PHE A 340 12.29 7.39 -13.79
C PHE A 340 13.47 6.51 -13.39
N ALA A 341 14.54 6.58 -14.18
CA ALA A 341 15.78 5.87 -13.93
C ALA A 341 16.99 6.72 -14.33
N ILE A 342 18.08 6.64 -13.57
CA ILE A 342 19.38 7.23 -13.95
C ILE A 342 20.21 6.16 -14.65
N ILE A 343 20.81 6.47 -15.79
CA ILE A 343 21.63 5.58 -16.61
C ILE A 343 23.07 6.06 -16.75
#